data_962ff52ab8c77b9aeb7856dc41cd8ac4
#
_entry.id   962ff52ab8c77b9aeb7856dc41cd8ac4
#
_cell.length_a   1.000
_cell.length_b   1.000
_cell.length_c   1.000
_cell.angle_alpha   90.00
_cell.angle_beta   90.00
_cell.angle_gamma   90.00
#
_symmetry.space_group_name_H-M   'P 1'
#
loop_
_entity.id
_entity.type
_entity.pdbx_description
1 polymer ?
#
loop_
_entity_poly.entity_id
_entity_poly.type
_entity_poly.pdbx_seq_one_letter_code
_entity_poly.pdbx_strand_id
1 'polypeptide(L)'
;AEETANALFDKKLAEEEVWIRQGIKARRTRNEGRVRALKALRVERQDRRMQQGRADFKVETAERSGKIVAEIEHVTHGYGDEILINDFSTTIQRGDRIGIVGPNGAGKSTLLKILLGELEPNQGIVKLGTKMDVAYFDQLRGHLDLEKNLIDNVCGGQDFIEINGKTRHAISYLGDFLFTPERVRTPVKALSGGEQNRAILAKLFSKPTNILVLDEPTNDLDVETLELLEEILSEFKGTLLLVSHDREFMDNVVTSIIVLEGHGRVGEYVGGYSDWVAQGGKLIEAS
;
A
#
# COMPACT_ATOMS: atom_id res chain seq x y z
N ALA A 1 55.22 4.12 1.59
CA ALA A 1 54.05 4.24 0.65
C ALA A 1 52.94 3.22 0.93
N GLU A 2 53.24 1.97 1.29
CA GLU A 2 52.24 0.94 1.64
C GLU A 2 51.60 1.19 3.01
N GLU A 3 52.36 1.62 4.01
CA GLU A 3 51.82 1.93 5.34
C GLU A 3 50.83 3.09 5.33
N THR A 4 50.99 4.07 4.46
CA THR A 4 50.06 5.21 4.31
C THR A 4 48.78 4.82 3.58
N ALA A 5 48.87 3.88 2.65
CA ALA A 5 47.70 3.36 1.95
C ALA A 5 46.83 2.49 2.84
N ASN A 6 47.43 1.65 3.69
CA ASN A 6 46.75 0.81 4.66
C ASN A 6 46.08 1.66 5.75
N ALA A 7 46.75 2.71 6.27
CA ALA A 7 46.13 3.60 7.25
C ALA A 7 44.96 4.41 6.69
N LEU A 8 44.97 4.77 5.42
CA LEU A 8 43.85 5.42 4.73
C LEU A 8 42.69 4.47 4.50
N PHE A 9 43.00 3.21 4.20
CA PHE A 9 41.97 2.16 4.05
C PHE A 9 41.28 1.85 5.37
N ASP A 10 42.04 1.68 6.44
CA ASP A 10 41.53 1.42 7.78
C ASP A 10 40.66 2.58 8.30
N LYS A 11 41.06 3.81 7.99
CA LYS A 11 40.29 5.01 8.33
C LYS A 11 38.92 5.04 7.58
N LYS A 12 38.91 4.74 6.29
CA LYS A 12 37.68 4.66 5.48
C LYS A 12 36.78 3.55 5.98
N LEU A 13 37.34 2.38 6.30
CA LEU A 13 36.58 1.24 6.82
C LEU A 13 35.92 1.60 8.15
N ALA A 14 36.62 2.28 9.05
CA ALA A 14 36.07 2.73 10.32
C ALA A 14 34.97 3.78 10.15
N GLU A 15 35.08 4.69 9.20
CA GLU A 15 34.05 5.68 8.87
C GLU A 15 32.80 5.00 8.29
N GLU A 16 32.95 4.00 7.42
CA GLU A 16 31.85 3.21 6.88
C GLU A 16 31.14 2.36 7.95
N GLU A 17 31.89 1.74 8.87
CA GLU A 17 31.31 1.00 9.99
C GLU A 17 30.47 1.88 10.92
N VAL A 18 30.93 3.09 11.21
CA VAL A 18 30.20 4.07 12.02
C VAL A 18 28.92 4.49 11.29
N TRP A 19 29.01 4.74 9.99
CA TRP A 19 27.87 5.10 9.16
C TRP A 19 26.82 3.99 9.08
N ILE A 20 27.25 2.73 8.88
CA ILE A 20 26.36 1.55 8.88
C ILE A 20 25.66 1.38 10.24
N ARG A 21 26.40 1.50 11.34
CA ARG A 21 25.81 1.40 12.69
C ARG A 21 24.81 2.50 12.98
N GLN A 22 25.06 3.72 12.55
CA GLN A 22 24.11 4.83 12.66
C GLN A 22 22.87 4.60 11.80
N GLY A 23 23.04 4.09 10.57
CA GLY A 23 21.95 3.72 9.69
C GLY A 23 21.05 2.61 10.25
N ILE A 24 21.67 1.57 10.84
CA ILE A 24 20.92 0.47 11.48
C ILE A 24 20.14 0.97 12.70
N LYS A 25 20.74 1.82 13.52
CA LYS A 25 20.07 2.38 14.71
C LYS A 25 18.90 3.30 14.31
N ALA A 26 19.08 4.15 13.30
CA ALA A 26 18.03 5.01 12.78
C ALA A 26 16.87 4.20 12.17
N ARG A 27 17.18 3.14 11.41
CA ARG A 27 16.18 2.22 10.85
C ARG A 27 15.39 1.51 11.94
N ARG A 28 16.04 1.04 13.00
CA ARG A 28 15.39 0.37 14.14
C ARG A 28 14.41 1.30 14.85
N THR A 29 14.83 2.51 15.16
CA THR A 29 13.97 3.52 15.81
C THR A 29 12.77 3.90 14.93
N ARG A 30 12.99 4.04 13.62
CA ARG A 30 11.94 4.32 12.65
C ARG A 30 10.93 3.18 12.54
N ASN A 31 11.40 1.94 12.55
CA ASN A 31 10.54 0.75 12.55
C ASN A 31 9.68 0.66 13.81
N GLU A 32 10.22 0.97 14.99
CA GLU A 32 9.46 1.00 16.24
C GLU A 32 8.37 2.08 16.22
N GLY A 33 8.66 3.25 15.67
CA GLY A 33 7.69 4.32 15.46
C GLY A 33 6.54 3.90 14.55
N ARG A 34 6.87 3.24 13.43
CA ARG A 34 5.89 2.72 12.48
C ARG A 34 4.97 1.68 13.12
N VAL A 35 5.52 0.74 13.86
CA VAL A 35 4.73 -0.29 14.56
C VAL A 35 3.78 0.35 15.58
N ARG A 36 4.23 1.35 16.34
CA ARG A 36 3.37 2.08 17.28
C ARG A 36 2.24 2.81 16.56
N ALA A 37 2.54 3.51 15.47
CA ALA A 37 1.53 4.20 14.66
C ALA A 37 0.47 3.24 14.10
N LEU A 38 0.89 2.09 13.60
CA LEU A 38 -0.02 1.06 13.08
C LEU A 38 -0.92 0.48 14.19
N LYS A 39 -0.37 0.22 15.37
CA LYS A 39 -1.14 -0.22 16.54
C LYS A 39 -2.20 0.80 16.94
N ALA A 40 -1.84 2.09 16.94
CA ALA A 40 -2.79 3.16 17.26
C ALA A 40 -3.94 3.22 16.24
N LEU A 41 -3.64 3.09 14.95
CA LEU A 41 -4.65 3.03 13.88
C LEU A 41 -5.58 1.82 14.03
N ARG A 42 -5.07 0.68 14.47
CA ARG A 42 -5.89 -0.53 14.72
C ARG A 42 -6.87 -0.30 15.86
N VAL A 43 -6.43 0.33 16.95
CA VAL A 43 -7.30 0.69 18.08
C VAL A 43 -8.39 1.68 17.63
N GLU A 44 -8.02 2.73 16.92
CA GLU A 44 -8.96 3.72 16.41
C GLU A 44 -10.04 3.08 15.50
N ARG A 45 -9.65 2.13 14.65
CA ARG A 45 -10.61 1.42 13.80
C ARG A 45 -11.53 0.51 14.62
N GLN A 46 -11.01 -0.15 15.64
CA GLN A 46 -11.82 -0.97 16.53
C GLN A 46 -12.87 -0.13 17.25
N ASP A 47 -12.48 1.04 17.76
CA ASP A 47 -13.38 1.97 18.43
C ASP A 47 -14.47 2.50 17.48
N ARG A 48 -14.12 2.86 16.26
CA ARG A 48 -15.10 3.25 15.23
C ARG A 48 -16.10 2.14 14.95
N ARG A 49 -15.65 0.90 14.86
CA ARG A 49 -16.49 -0.26 14.60
C ARG A 49 -17.46 -0.54 15.76
N MET A 50 -17.02 -0.39 17.00
CA MET A 50 -17.87 -0.49 18.19
C MET A 50 -18.91 0.64 18.25
N GLN A 51 -18.55 1.85 17.84
CA GLN A 51 -19.47 2.98 17.79
C GLN A 51 -20.54 2.82 16.69
N GLN A 52 -20.17 2.24 15.54
CA GLN A 52 -21.14 1.92 14.48
C GLN A 52 -22.16 0.87 14.92
N GLY A 53 -21.77 -0.12 15.73
CA GLY A 53 -22.68 -1.12 16.28
C GLY A 53 -23.65 -0.57 17.35
N ARG A 54 -23.39 0.65 17.87
CA ARG A 54 -24.23 1.33 18.86
C ARG A 54 -25.06 2.47 18.29
N ALA A 55 -24.70 2.98 17.11
CA ALA A 55 -25.37 4.11 16.46
C ALA A 55 -26.33 3.66 15.36
N ASP A 56 -27.20 2.71 15.70
CA ASP A 56 -28.47 2.64 14.99
C ASP A 56 -29.31 3.85 15.43
N PHE A 57 -29.65 4.68 14.49
CA PHE A 57 -30.52 5.85 14.55
C PHE A 57 -29.89 7.24 14.72
N LYS A 58 -29.99 7.95 13.61
CA LYS A 58 -29.96 9.42 13.44
C LYS A 58 -28.56 10.06 13.55
N VAL A 59 -28.07 10.50 12.44
CA VAL A 59 -27.61 11.83 12.14
C VAL A 59 -26.75 11.85 10.86
N GLU A 60 -27.25 12.61 9.89
CA GLU A 60 -26.54 13.38 8.86
C GLU A 60 -25.92 12.64 7.68
N THR A 61 -26.75 12.45 6.68
CA THR A 61 -26.42 11.96 5.34
C THR A 61 -25.39 12.82 4.59
N ALA A 62 -25.22 14.08 4.94
CA ALA A 62 -24.34 15.00 4.22
C ALA A 62 -22.86 14.95 4.65
N GLU A 63 -22.56 14.71 5.92
CA GLU A 63 -21.18 14.53 6.40
C GLU A 63 -20.62 13.13 6.15
N ARG A 64 -21.48 12.13 6.02
CA ARG A 64 -21.06 10.75 5.71
C ARG A 64 -20.47 10.59 4.31
N SER A 65 -20.99 11.31 3.32
CA SER A 65 -20.56 11.15 1.93
C SER A 65 -19.11 11.51 1.68
N GLY A 66 -18.54 12.47 2.44
CA GLY A 66 -17.14 12.84 2.33
C GLY A 66 -16.15 11.91 3.04
N LYS A 67 -16.65 11.08 3.94
CA LYS A 67 -15.82 10.14 4.75
C LYS A 67 -15.86 8.70 4.22
N ILE A 68 -16.80 8.37 3.36
CA ILE A 68 -16.99 7.03 2.82
C ILE A 68 -16.30 6.92 1.46
N VAL A 69 -15.51 5.86 1.30
CA VAL A 69 -14.94 5.44 0.01
C VAL A 69 -15.91 4.53 -0.72
N ALA A 70 -16.39 3.50 -0.04
CA ALA A 70 -17.35 2.56 -0.57
C ALA A 70 -18.22 1.98 0.55
N GLU A 71 -19.49 1.81 0.25
CA GLU A 71 -20.44 1.11 1.11
C GLU A 71 -21.14 0.05 0.28
N ILE A 72 -21.01 -1.20 0.67
CA ILE A 72 -21.69 -2.31 0.03
C ILE A 72 -22.66 -2.95 1.00
N GLU A 73 -23.86 -3.25 0.50
CA GLU A 73 -24.97 -3.82 1.29
C GLU A 73 -25.49 -5.08 0.62
N HIS A 74 -25.43 -6.19 1.36
CA HIS A 74 -25.98 -7.49 0.94
C HIS A 74 -25.53 -7.92 -0.46
N VAL A 75 -24.22 -7.74 -0.76
CA VAL A 75 -23.67 -8.08 -2.06
C VAL A 75 -23.48 -9.58 -2.18
N THR A 76 -24.03 -10.12 -3.26
CA THR A 76 -23.81 -11.48 -3.71
C THR A 76 -23.33 -11.46 -5.15
N HIS A 77 -22.25 -12.14 -5.42
CA HIS A 77 -21.67 -12.25 -6.75
C HIS A 77 -20.99 -13.59 -6.98
N GLY A 78 -21.12 -14.08 -8.19
CA GLY A 78 -20.47 -15.30 -8.63
C GLY A 78 -20.58 -15.45 -10.14
N TYR A 79 -20.01 -16.52 -10.65
CA TYR A 79 -19.99 -16.86 -12.07
C TYR A 79 -20.56 -18.27 -12.25
N GLY A 80 -21.62 -18.41 -13.07
CA GLY A 80 -22.31 -19.68 -13.23
C GLY A 80 -22.90 -20.16 -11.90
N ASP A 81 -22.60 -21.38 -11.51
CA ASP A 81 -23.07 -21.98 -10.24
C ASP A 81 -22.12 -21.70 -9.06
N GLU A 82 -20.99 -21.05 -9.29
CA GLU A 82 -20.00 -20.71 -8.27
C GLU A 82 -20.29 -19.34 -7.67
N ILE A 83 -20.64 -19.30 -6.38
CA ILE A 83 -20.80 -18.07 -5.62
C ILE A 83 -19.48 -17.74 -4.91
N LEU A 84 -18.86 -16.62 -5.27
CA LEU A 84 -17.62 -16.13 -4.68
C LEU A 84 -17.85 -15.27 -3.44
N ILE A 85 -18.92 -14.48 -3.45
CA ILE A 85 -19.30 -13.57 -2.37
C ILE A 85 -20.79 -13.77 -2.12
N ASN A 86 -21.15 -14.09 -0.88
CA ASN A 86 -22.53 -14.30 -0.50
C ASN A 86 -22.93 -13.40 0.66
N ASP A 87 -23.87 -12.51 0.40
CA ASP A 87 -24.47 -11.62 1.41
C ASP A 87 -23.46 -10.87 2.26
N PHE A 88 -22.52 -10.18 1.60
CA PHE A 88 -21.48 -9.43 2.26
C PHE A 88 -21.79 -7.94 2.30
N SER A 89 -21.67 -7.35 3.48
CA SER A 89 -21.86 -5.92 3.71
C SER A 89 -20.65 -5.36 4.43
N THR A 90 -20.12 -4.25 3.94
CA THR A 90 -19.03 -3.51 4.61
C THR A 90 -19.05 -2.05 4.20
N THR A 91 -18.41 -1.23 5.01
CA THR A 91 -18.16 0.18 4.73
C THR A 91 -16.65 0.46 4.79
N ILE A 92 -16.12 1.00 3.73
CA ILE A 92 -14.74 1.46 3.66
C ILE A 92 -14.73 2.97 3.83
N GLN A 93 -14.08 3.44 4.88
CA GLN A 93 -13.94 4.85 5.20
C GLN A 93 -12.59 5.38 4.70
N ARG A 94 -12.52 6.68 4.47
CA ARG A 94 -11.26 7.33 4.13
C ARG A 94 -10.23 7.15 5.25
N GLY A 95 -9.02 6.80 4.83
CA GLY A 95 -7.92 6.49 5.73
C GLY A 95 -7.87 5.02 6.20
N ASP A 96 -8.81 4.19 5.79
CA ASP A 96 -8.77 2.77 6.06
C ASP A 96 -7.62 2.10 5.30
N ARG A 97 -7.02 1.10 5.95
CA ARG A 97 -5.96 0.26 5.39
C ARG A 97 -6.40 -1.18 5.45
N ILE A 98 -6.86 -1.70 4.33
CA ILE A 98 -7.56 -2.98 4.26
C ILE A 98 -6.78 -3.96 3.40
N GLY A 99 -6.45 -5.11 3.97
CA GLY A 99 -5.95 -6.26 3.24
C GLY A 99 -7.09 -7.17 2.79
N ILE A 100 -7.00 -7.68 1.58
CA ILE A 100 -7.91 -8.70 1.06
C ILE A 100 -7.14 -10.01 0.97
N VAL A 101 -7.64 -11.03 1.64
CA VAL A 101 -6.98 -12.31 1.83
C VAL A 101 -7.89 -13.43 1.36
N GLY A 102 -7.30 -14.43 0.72
CA GLY A 102 -7.99 -15.62 0.28
C GLY A 102 -7.11 -16.47 -0.63
N PRO A 103 -7.47 -17.72 -0.86
CA PRO A 103 -6.77 -18.57 -1.81
C PRO A 103 -6.90 -18.04 -3.24
N ASN A 104 -6.04 -18.50 -4.14
CA ASN A 104 -6.12 -18.17 -5.55
C ASN A 104 -7.48 -18.63 -6.11
N GLY A 105 -8.12 -17.76 -6.89
CA GLY A 105 -9.44 -18.03 -7.47
C GLY A 105 -10.61 -17.85 -6.50
N ALA A 106 -10.38 -17.38 -5.27
CA ALA A 106 -11.45 -17.14 -4.29
C ALA A 106 -12.29 -15.89 -4.58
N GLY A 107 -11.87 -15.04 -5.49
CA GLY A 107 -12.59 -13.81 -5.85
C GLY A 107 -12.03 -12.52 -5.26
N LYS A 108 -10.76 -12.49 -4.86
CA LYS A 108 -10.11 -11.28 -4.33
C LYS A 108 -10.17 -10.11 -5.29
N SER A 109 -9.80 -10.34 -6.54
CA SER A 109 -9.86 -9.31 -7.60
C SER A 109 -11.29 -8.91 -7.92
N THR A 110 -12.22 -9.84 -7.88
CA THR A 110 -13.66 -9.58 -8.07
C THR A 110 -14.21 -8.67 -6.97
N LEU A 111 -13.90 -8.96 -5.72
CA LEU A 111 -14.30 -8.11 -4.60
C LEU A 111 -13.70 -6.70 -4.71
N LEU A 112 -12.42 -6.61 -5.05
CA LEU A 112 -11.74 -5.33 -5.25
C LEU A 112 -12.43 -4.49 -6.32
N LYS A 113 -12.78 -5.07 -7.45
CA LYS A 113 -13.51 -4.37 -8.53
C LYS A 113 -14.91 -3.91 -8.11
N ILE A 114 -15.61 -4.70 -7.32
CA ILE A 114 -16.91 -4.31 -6.76
C ILE A 114 -16.75 -3.12 -5.81
N LEU A 115 -15.76 -3.14 -4.92
CA LEU A 115 -15.48 -2.06 -3.97
C LEU A 115 -15.09 -0.74 -4.68
N LEU A 116 -14.48 -0.83 -5.85
CA LEU A 116 -14.08 0.34 -6.65
C LEU A 116 -15.15 0.77 -7.68
N GLY A 117 -16.26 0.05 -7.76
CA GLY A 117 -17.33 0.35 -8.70
C GLY A 117 -17.04 -0.04 -10.15
N GLU A 118 -16.02 -0.87 -10.39
CA GLU A 118 -15.63 -1.34 -11.72
C GLU A 118 -16.42 -2.57 -12.18
N LEU A 119 -17.03 -3.26 -11.23
CA LEU A 119 -17.87 -4.44 -11.47
C LEU A 119 -19.16 -4.31 -10.70
N GLU A 120 -20.29 -4.45 -11.39
CA GLU A 120 -21.61 -4.50 -10.77
C GLU A 120 -21.88 -5.91 -10.22
N PRO A 121 -22.23 -6.07 -8.93
CA PRO A 121 -22.54 -7.37 -8.36
C PRO A 121 -23.87 -7.92 -8.90
N ASN A 122 -24.04 -9.23 -8.82
CA ASN A 122 -25.31 -9.86 -9.22
C ASN A 122 -26.48 -9.43 -8.34
N GLN A 123 -26.24 -9.23 -7.04
CA GLN A 123 -27.22 -8.76 -6.07
C GLN A 123 -26.56 -7.80 -5.09
N GLY A 124 -27.37 -6.95 -4.47
CA GLY A 124 -26.94 -6.00 -3.48
C GLY A 124 -26.72 -4.61 -4.02
N ILE A 125 -26.33 -3.70 -3.14
CA ILE A 125 -26.17 -2.29 -3.43
C ILE A 125 -24.71 -1.88 -3.19
N VAL A 126 -24.15 -1.13 -4.15
CA VAL A 126 -22.83 -0.51 -4.04
C VAL A 126 -23.00 1.00 -4.12
N LYS A 127 -22.54 1.69 -3.08
CA LYS A 127 -22.49 3.15 -3.03
C LYS A 127 -21.03 3.59 -2.94
N LEU A 128 -20.60 4.41 -3.88
CA LEU A 128 -19.26 4.97 -3.91
C LEU A 128 -19.22 6.38 -3.33
N GLY A 129 -18.10 6.72 -2.71
CA GLY A 129 -17.84 8.08 -2.27
C GLY A 129 -17.54 9.01 -3.44
N THR A 130 -17.38 10.30 -3.12
CA THR A 130 -17.02 11.36 -4.06
C THR A 130 -15.53 11.70 -3.98
N LYS A 131 -15.00 12.38 -5.00
CA LYS A 131 -13.60 12.87 -5.05
C LYS A 131 -12.59 11.74 -4.81
N MET A 132 -12.73 10.66 -5.56
CA MET A 132 -11.85 9.51 -5.48
C MET A 132 -10.77 9.61 -6.56
N ASP A 133 -9.52 9.84 -6.13
CA ASP A 133 -8.32 9.78 -6.96
C ASP A 133 -7.64 8.44 -6.71
N VAL A 134 -7.95 7.45 -7.53
CA VAL A 134 -7.47 6.08 -7.37
C VAL A 134 -6.19 5.89 -8.17
N ALA A 135 -5.16 5.36 -7.53
CA ALA A 135 -3.94 4.91 -8.20
C ALA A 135 -3.75 3.40 -8.03
N TYR A 136 -3.41 2.76 -9.13
CA TYR A 136 -3.13 1.33 -9.20
C TYR A 136 -1.63 1.11 -9.44
N PHE A 137 -0.96 0.45 -8.53
CA PHE A 137 0.47 0.15 -8.68
C PHE A 137 0.77 -0.69 -9.93
N ASP A 138 -0.03 -1.70 -10.20
CA ASP A 138 0.15 -2.61 -11.32
C ASP A 138 0.08 -1.93 -12.69
N GLN A 139 -0.76 -0.90 -12.83
CA GLN A 139 -0.94 -0.17 -14.09
C GLN A 139 0.25 0.71 -14.46
N LEU A 140 1.17 0.97 -13.54
CA LEU A 140 2.35 1.80 -13.78
C LEU A 140 3.56 1.00 -14.26
N ARG A 141 3.55 -0.32 -14.13
CA ARG A 141 4.55 -1.21 -14.72
C ARG A 141 4.46 -1.10 -16.24
N GLY A 142 5.54 -0.69 -16.88
CA GLY A 142 5.57 -0.46 -18.34
C GLY A 142 5.26 0.98 -18.78
N HIS A 143 4.95 1.90 -17.85
CA HIS A 143 4.74 3.32 -18.14
C HIS A 143 6.02 4.15 -18.04
N LEU A 144 7.17 3.53 -17.78
CA LEU A 144 8.46 4.20 -17.84
C LEU A 144 8.97 4.20 -19.29
N ASP A 145 9.33 5.40 -19.78
CA ASP A 145 10.07 5.52 -21.04
C ASP A 145 11.56 5.21 -20.77
N LEU A 146 12.01 4.07 -21.29
CA LEU A 146 13.36 3.55 -21.03
C LEU A 146 14.46 4.45 -21.60
N GLU A 147 14.17 5.24 -22.63
CA GLU A 147 15.11 6.14 -23.28
C GLU A 147 15.28 7.48 -22.54
N LYS A 148 14.36 7.81 -21.64
CA LYS A 148 14.37 9.02 -20.84
C LYS A 148 14.94 8.76 -19.44
N ASN A 149 15.42 9.83 -18.80
CA ASN A 149 15.88 9.79 -17.41
C ASN A 149 14.71 9.83 -16.41
N LEU A 150 15.03 9.78 -15.12
CA LEU A 150 14.00 9.81 -14.06
C LEU A 150 13.28 11.14 -13.95
N ILE A 151 14.00 12.26 -14.15
CA ILE A 151 13.37 13.59 -14.08
C ILE A 151 12.31 13.72 -15.16
N ASP A 152 12.58 13.25 -16.37
CA ASP A 152 11.62 13.25 -17.47
C ASP A 152 10.43 12.31 -17.20
N ASN A 153 10.69 11.12 -16.69
CA ASN A 153 9.66 10.11 -16.42
C ASN A 153 8.74 10.48 -15.25
N VAL A 154 9.29 11.03 -14.19
CA VAL A 154 8.59 11.26 -12.91
C VAL A 154 8.13 12.70 -12.79
N CYS A 155 8.94 13.66 -13.20
CA CYS A 155 8.72 15.10 -12.99
C CYS A 155 8.41 15.86 -14.28
N GLY A 156 8.22 15.16 -15.41
CA GLY A 156 7.93 15.78 -16.71
C GLY A 156 9.05 16.66 -17.24
N GLY A 157 10.30 16.42 -16.85
CA GLY A 157 11.47 17.19 -17.25
C GLY A 157 11.67 18.50 -16.49
N GLN A 158 10.85 18.77 -15.50
CA GLN A 158 10.94 19.99 -14.69
C GLN A 158 11.85 19.82 -13.49
N ASP A 159 12.51 20.91 -13.09
CA ASP A 159 13.41 20.92 -11.92
C ASP A 159 12.63 20.88 -10.59
N PHE A 160 11.37 21.23 -10.60
CA PHE A 160 10.49 21.26 -9.43
C PHE A 160 9.23 20.45 -9.66
N ILE A 161 8.75 19.84 -8.59
CA ILE A 161 7.52 19.05 -8.56
C ILE A 161 6.65 19.52 -7.39
N GLU A 162 5.35 19.58 -7.61
CA GLU A 162 4.38 19.88 -6.57
C GLU A 162 3.85 18.60 -5.95
N ILE A 163 4.08 18.42 -4.65
CA ILE A 163 3.62 17.28 -3.86
C ILE A 163 2.80 17.80 -2.68
N ASN A 164 1.53 17.40 -2.61
CA ASN A 164 0.59 17.81 -1.55
C ASN A 164 0.54 19.33 -1.33
N GLY A 165 0.52 20.09 -2.41
CA GLY A 165 0.47 21.56 -2.38
C GLY A 165 1.80 22.24 -2.03
N LYS A 166 2.88 21.48 -1.89
CA LYS A 166 4.23 21.99 -1.63
C LYS A 166 5.15 21.76 -2.82
N THR A 167 5.87 22.79 -3.22
CA THR A 167 6.88 22.67 -4.26
C THR A 167 8.16 22.07 -3.69
N ARG A 168 8.65 21.01 -4.33
CA ARG A 168 9.92 20.37 -4.00
C ARG A 168 10.84 20.32 -5.21
N HIS A 169 12.14 20.35 -4.98
CA HIS A 169 13.11 20.09 -6.02
C HIS A 169 13.03 18.62 -6.47
N ALA A 170 13.02 18.38 -7.78
CA ALA A 170 12.89 17.02 -8.34
C ALA A 170 13.98 16.06 -7.83
N ILE A 171 15.23 16.50 -7.74
CA ILE A 171 16.34 15.70 -7.22
C ILE A 171 16.10 15.33 -5.75
N SER A 172 15.60 16.25 -4.93
CA SER A 172 15.28 16.00 -3.54
C SER A 172 14.14 14.98 -3.40
N TYR A 173 13.10 15.13 -4.20
CA TYR A 173 11.98 14.17 -4.24
C TYR A 173 12.46 12.76 -4.62
N LEU A 174 13.23 12.64 -5.70
CA LEU A 174 13.80 11.36 -6.15
C LEU A 174 14.81 10.77 -5.15
N GLY A 175 15.47 11.61 -4.38
CA GLY A 175 16.34 11.18 -3.27
C GLY A 175 15.59 10.40 -2.19
N ASP A 176 14.31 10.70 -1.95
CA ASP A 176 13.46 9.94 -1.02
C ASP A 176 13.24 8.49 -1.50
N PHE A 177 13.40 8.24 -2.80
CA PHE A 177 13.33 6.91 -3.43
C PHE A 177 14.71 6.29 -3.66
N LEU A 178 15.72 6.74 -2.91
CA LEU A 178 17.07 6.21 -2.86
C LEU A 178 17.92 6.48 -4.12
N PHE A 179 17.58 7.51 -4.87
CA PHE A 179 18.35 7.94 -6.02
C PHE A 179 19.35 9.03 -5.66
N THR A 180 20.63 8.85 -6.07
CA THR A 180 21.64 9.88 -6.01
C THR A 180 21.46 10.90 -7.15
N PRO A 181 21.98 12.14 -7.03
CA PRO A 181 21.85 13.14 -8.10
C PRO A 181 22.40 12.69 -9.46
N GLU A 182 23.43 11.85 -9.49
CA GLU A 182 23.98 11.31 -10.75
C GLU A 182 23.02 10.30 -11.40
N ARG A 183 22.32 9.48 -10.60
CA ARG A 183 21.43 8.44 -11.11
C ARG A 183 20.15 9.00 -11.71
N VAL A 184 19.65 10.13 -11.24
CA VAL A 184 18.41 10.73 -11.75
C VAL A 184 18.52 11.21 -13.21
N ARG A 185 19.72 11.46 -13.68
CA ARG A 185 20.00 11.87 -15.08
C ARG A 185 20.34 10.70 -16.00
N THR A 186 20.47 9.50 -15.47
CA THR A 186 20.74 8.29 -16.20
C THR A 186 19.46 7.81 -16.91
N PRO A 187 19.51 7.39 -18.19
CA PRO A 187 18.37 6.78 -18.85
C PRO A 187 17.87 5.57 -18.06
N VAL A 188 16.54 5.42 -17.96
CA VAL A 188 15.93 4.35 -17.15
C VAL A 188 16.35 2.96 -17.59
N LYS A 189 16.64 2.74 -18.88
CA LYS A 189 17.15 1.47 -19.39
C LYS A 189 18.48 1.03 -18.75
N ALA A 190 19.29 1.96 -18.27
CA ALA A 190 20.58 1.69 -17.61
C ALA A 190 20.44 1.44 -16.10
N LEU A 191 19.23 1.60 -15.54
CA LEU A 191 18.95 1.33 -14.15
C LEU A 191 18.75 -0.17 -13.90
N SER A 192 19.10 -0.65 -12.71
CA SER A 192 18.80 -2.01 -12.27
C SER A 192 17.30 -2.25 -12.14
N GLY A 193 16.88 -3.51 -12.06
CA GLY A 193 15.48 -3.86 -11.84
C GLY A 193 14.90 -3.24 -10.55
N GLY A 194 15.66 -3.27 -9.46
CA GLY A 194 15.28 -2.64 -8.20
C GLY A 194 15.17 -1.11 -8.32
N GLU A 195 16.09 -0.47 -9.00
CA GLU A 195 16.02 0.97 -9.28
C GLU A 195 14.80 1.33 -10.15
N GLN A 196 14.48 0.52 -11.15
CA GLN A 196 13.28 0.72 -11.97
C GLN A 196 11.99 0.58 -11.16
N ASN A 197 11.92 -0.37 -10.23
CA ASN A 197 10.79 -0.52 -9.30
C ASN A 197 10.64 0.70 -8.40
N ARG A 198 11.74 1.24 -7.88
CA ARG A 198 11.72 2.49 -7.10
C ARG A 198 11.29 3.69 -7.94
N ALA A 199 11.68 3.74 -9.21
CA ALA A 199 11.21 4.75 -10.14
C ALA A 199 9.68 4.69 -10.38
N ILE A 200 9.12 3.49 -10.46
CA ILE A 200 7.68 3.28 -10.54
C ILE A 200 6.97 3.82 -9.29
N LEU A 201 7.52 3.54 -8.11
CA LEU A 201 6.99 4.09 -6.86
C LEU A 201 7.06 5.62 -6.84
N ALA A 202 8.17 6.20 -7.25
CA ALA A 202 8.33 7.66 -7.32
C ALA A 202 7.28 8.29 -8.27
N LYS A 203 7.02 7.67 -9.40
CA LYS A 203 5.99 8.10 -10.33
C LYS A 203 4.58 7.97 -9.77
N LEU A 204 4.29 6.87 -9.09
CA LEU A 204 3.00 6.62 -8.44
C LEU A 204 2.66 7.71 -7.43
N PHE A 205 3.59 8.03 -6.54
CA PHE A 205 3.39 9.00 -5.47
C PHE A 205 3.61 10.47 -5.90
N SER A 206 3.99 10.71 -7.14
CA SER A 206 4.13 12.06 -7.70
C SER A 206 2.79 12.72 -8.03
N LYS A 207 1.74 11.93 -8.20
CA LYS A 207 0.40 12.40 -8.51
C LYS A 207 -0.48 12.43 -7.27
N PRO A 208 -1.43 13.38 -7.18
CA PRO A 208 -2.42 13.36 -6.10
C PRO A 208 -3.17 12.03 -6.11
N THR A 209 -3.15 11.35 -4.97
CA THR A 209 -3.80 10.05 -4.80
C THR A 209 -4.39 9.98 -3.40
N ASN A 210 -5.66 9.66 -3.29
CA ASN A 210 -6.31 9.46 -2.00
C ASN A 210 -6.76 8.01 -1.77
N ILE A 211 -6.75 7.19 -2.82
CA ILE A 211 -6.98 5.75 -2.74
C ILE A 211 -5.87 5.03 -3.49
N LEU A 212 -5.15 4.18 -2.80
CA LEU A 212 -4.07 3.38 -3.36
C LEU A 212 -4.47 1.92 -3.39
N VAL A 213 -4.39 1.32 -4.55
CA VAL A 213 -4.67 -0.10 -4.79
C VAL A 213 -3.36 -0.81 -5.13
N LEU A 214 -3.00 -1.76 -4.30
CA LEU A 214 -1.84 -2.64 -4.49
C LEU A 214 -2.34 -4.07 -4.67
N ASP A 215 -2.11 -4.64 -5.84
CA ASP A 215 -2.43 -6.03 -6.15
C ASP A 215 -1.13 -6.81 -6.34
N GLU A 216 -0.82 -7.68 -5.38
CA GLU A 216 0.41 -8.48 -5.31
C GLU A 216 1.69 -7.66 -5.53
N PRO A 217 1.91 -6.56 -4.77
CA PRO A 217 3.02 -5.64 -5.02
C PRO A 217 4.39 -6.24 -4.72
N THR A 218 4.46 -7.29 -3.90
CA THR A 218 5.72 -7.83 -3.38
C THR A 218 6.36 -8.87 -4.29
N ASN A 219 5.65 -9.39 -5.31
CA ASN A 219 6.12 -10.49 -6.14
C ASN A 219 7.45 -10.23 -6.86
N ASP A 220 7.71 -8.97 -7.25
CA ASP A 220 8.87 -8.60 -8.04
C ASP A 220 9.75 -7.54 -7.35
N LEU A 221 9.54 -7.30 -6.06
CA LEU A 221 10.29 -6.30 -5.30
C LEU A 221 11.45 -6.93 -4.55
N ASP A 222 12.63 -6.31 -4.64
CA ASP A 222 13.76 -6.58 -3.79
C ASP A 222 13.50 -6.08 -2.35
N VAL A 223 14.29 -6.57 -1.40
CA VAL A 223 14.12 -6.24 0.04
C VAL A 223 14.19 -4.74 0.29
N GLU A 224 15.10 -4.04 -0.35
CA GLU A 224 15.29 -2.60 -0.19
C GLU A 224 14.06 -1.80 -0.68
N THR A 225 13.51 -2.16 -1.83
CA THR A 225 12.31 -1.55 -2.39
C THR A 225 11.08 -1.87 -1.54
N LEU A 226 10.99 -3.09 -1.01
CA LEU A 226 9.89 -3.49 -0.12
C LEU A 226 9.91 -2.70 1.18
N GLU A 227 11.05 -2.52 1.81
CA GLU A 227 11.21 -1.70 3.02
C GLU A 227 10.84 -0.23 2.74
N LEU A 228 11.24 0.31 1.60
CA LEU A 228 10.87 1.65 1.16
C LEU A 228 9.36 1.78 0.98
N LEU A 229 8.72 0.82 0.34
CA LEU A 229 7.27 0.80 0.16
C LEU A 229 6.53 0.78 1.50
N GLU A 230 6.95 -0.07 2.43
CA GLU A 230 6.39 -0.10 3.78
C GLU A 230 6.53 1.24 4.51
N GLU A 231 7.66 1.89 4.37
CA GLU A 231 7.92 3.21 4.95
C GLU A 231 7.01 4.29 4.36
N ILE A 232 6.87 4.32 3.04
CA ILE A 232 5.98 5.26 2.34
C ILE A 232 4.53 5.02 2.75
N LEU A 233 4.09 3.76 2.80
CA LEU A 233 2.73 3.41 3.19
C LEU A 233 2.42 3.77 4.65
N SER A 234 3.41 3.77 5.53
CA SER A 234 3.22 4.20 6.92
C SER A 234 2.90 5.69 7.05
N GLU A 235 3.36 6.50 6.12
CA GLU A 235 3.14 7.95 6.07
C GLU A 235 1.96 8.34 5.17
N PHE A 236 1.48 7.43 4.35
CA PHE A 236 0.37 7.66 3.44
C PHE A 236 -0.94 7.93 4.21
N LYS A 237 -1.56 9.07 3.96
CA LYS A 237 -2.77 9.52 4.66
C LYS A 237 -4.08 9.08 4.01
N GLY A 238 -4.01 8.52 2.82
CA GLY A 238 -5.17 8.06 2.07
C GLY A 238 -5.63 6.65 2.48
N THR A 239 -6.51 6.12 1.68
CA THR A 239 -7.08 4.79 1.83
C THR A 239 -6.26 3.77 1.05
N LEU A 240 -5.96 2.64 1.68
CA LEU A 240 -5.20 1.55 1.08
C LEU A 240 -6.07 0.30 0.95
N LEU A 241 -6.10 -0.26 -0.25
CA LEU A 241 -6.63 -1.59 -0.54
C LEU A 241 -5.48 -2.47 -1.04
N LEU A 242 -5.18 -3.51 -0.31
CA LEU A 242 -4.03 -4.39 -0.56
C LEU A 242 -4.49 -5.83 -0.76
N VAL A 243 -4.16 -6.40 -1.90
CA VAL A 243 -4.22 -7.85 -2.14
C VAL A 243 -2.81 -8.40 -2.11
N SER A 244 -2.50 -9.31 -1.21
CA SER A 244 -1.17 -9.91 -1.11
C SER A 244 -1.20 -11.28 -0.46
N HIS A 245 -0.28 -12.15 -0.87
CA HIS A 245 0.06 -13.41 -0.20
C HIS A 245 1.22 -13.26 0.80
N ASP A 246 1.89 -12.12 0.79
CA ASP A 246 2.95 -11.80 1.75
C ASP A 246 2.33 -11.39 3.10
N ARG A 247 2.36 -12.33 4.04
CA ARG A 247 1.74 -12.16 5.36
C ARG A 247 2.43 -11.08 6.20
N GLU A 248 3.74 -11.05 6.16
CA GLU A 248 4.53 -10.08 6.91
C GLU A 248 4.32 -8.66 6.39
N PHE A 249 4.32 -8.48 5.07
CA PHE A 249 4.02 -7.20 4.44
C PHE A 249 2.61 -6.72 4.82
N MET A 250 1.63 -7.60 4.77
CA MET A 250 0.25 -7.30 5.15
C MET A 250 0.15 -6.88 6.61
N ASP A 251 0.79 -7.62 7.53
CA ASP A 251 0.81 -7.30 8.95
C ASP A 251 1.47 -5.94 9.24
N ASN A 252 2.42 -5.52 8.41
CA ASN A 252 3.14 -4.26 8.58
C ASN A 252 2.39 -3.03 8.03
N VAL A 253 1.37 -3.20 7.20
CA VAL A 253 0.75 -2.07 6.50
C VAL A 253 -0.75 -1.94 6.67
N VAL A 254 -1.48 -3.00 7.02
CA VAL A 254 -2.95 -2.97 7.13
C VAL A 254 -3.44 -2.84 8.57
N THR A 255 -4.63 -2.26 8.72
CA THR A 255 -5.33 -2.14 10.03
C THR A 255 -6.46 -3.14 10.17
N SER A 256 -6.96 -3.67 9.06
CA SER A 256 -7.97 -4.73 9.05
C SER A 256 -7.85 -5.56 7.78
N ILE A 257 -8.45 -6.73 7.80
CA ILE A 257 -8.50 -7.63 6.65
C ILE A 257 -9.92 -8.05 6.33
N ILE A 258 -10.16 -8.28 5.05
CA ILE A 258 -11.34 -8.96 4.53
C ILE A 258 -10.87 -10.32 4.02
N VAL A 259 -11.44 -11.38 4.54
CA VAL A 259 -11.06 -12.76 4.20
C VAL A 259 -12.15 -13.42 3.39
N LEU A 260 -11.80 -13.91 2.20
CA LEU A 260 -12.65 -14.81 1.44
C LEU A 260 -12.43 -16.23 1.94
N GLU A 261 -13.32 -16.68 2.80
CA GLU A 261 -13.17 -17.91 3.60
C GLU A 261 -13.56 -19.19 2.82
N GLY A 262 -14.04 -19.03 1.59
CA GLY A 262 -14.54 -20.10 0.75
C GLY A 262 -16.07 -20.28 0.83
N HIS A 263 -16.64 -20.91 -0.17
CA HIS A 263 -18.08 -21.15 -0.31
C HIS A 263 -18.94 -19.86 -0.21
N GLY A 264 -18.40 -18.76 -0.72
CA GLY A 264 -19.04 -17.45 -0.69
C GLY A 264 -18.99 -16.71 0.65
N ARG A 265 -18.42 -17.30 1.68
CA ARG A 265 -18.30 -16.63 2.99
C ARG A 265 -17.17 -15.61 2.96
N VAL A 266 -17.50 -14.39 3.36
CA VAL A 266 -16.56 -13.28 3.47
C VAL A 266 -16.65 -12.70 4.88
N GLY A 267 -15.52 -12.67 5.57
CA GLY A 267 -15.42 -12.13 6.93
C GLY A 267 -14.54 -10.89 6.96
N GLU A 268 -14.79 -10.00 7.90
CA GLU A 268 -13.99 -8.80 8.14
C GLU A 268 -13.45 -8.81 9.57
N TYR A 269 -12.13 -8.62 9.71
CA TYR A 269 -11.43 -8.74 10.98
C TYR A 269 -10.51 -7.55 11.20
N VAL A 270 -10.46 -7.06 12.45
CA VAL A 270 -9.51 -6.01 12.86
C VAL A 270 -8.12 -6.62 13.07
N GLY A 271 -7.10 -5.90 12.64
CA GLY A 271 -5.71 -6.33 12.72
C GLY A 271 -5.17 -6.83 11.39
N GLY A 272 -4.05 -7.52 11.44
CA GLY A 272 -3.40 -8.13 10.28
C GLY A 272 -3.73 -9.61 10.13
N TYR A 273 -3.01 -10.24 9.22
CA TYR A 273 -3.16 -11.66 8.95
C TYR A 273 -2.82 -12.52 10.17
N SER A 274 -1.74 -12.19 10.88
CA SER A 274 -1.32 -12.93 12.08
C SER A 274 -2.33 -12.81 13.22
N ASP A 275 -2.99 -11.67 13.37
CA ASP A 275 -4.06 -11.49 14.36
C ASP A 275 -5.26 -12.40 14.05
N TRP A 276 -5.63 -12.50 12.77
CA TRP A 276 -6.69 -13.40 12.34
C TRP A 276 -6.37 -14.87 12.59
N VAL A 277 -5.15 -15.31 12.28
CA VAL A 277 -4.67 -16.68 12.55
C VAL A 277 -4.65 -16.97 14.05
N ALA A 278 -4.23 -16.03 14.87
CA ALA A 278 -4.23 -16.17 16.34
C ALA A 278 -5.64 -16.33 16.92
N GLN A 279 -6.67 -15.82 16.23
CA GLN A 279 -8.08 -15.98 16.60
C GLN A 279 -8.71 -17.26 16.04
N GLY A 280 -7.91 -18.17 15.47
CA GLY A 280 -8.36 -19.45 14.91
C GLY A 280 -8.69 -19.42 13.42
N GLY A 281 -8.37 -18.33 12.73
CA GLY A 281 -8.57 -18.21 11.28
C GLY A 281 -7.69 -19.19 10.50
N LYS A 282 -8.28 -19.80 9.48
CA LYS A 282 -7.59 -20.71 8.55
C LYS A 282 -8.14 -20.47 7.15
N LEU A 283 -7.23 -20.37 6.17
CA LEU A 283 -7.61 -20.41 4.77
C LEU A 283 -7.99 -21.84 4.40
N ILE A 284 -9.14 -21.99 3.76
CA ILE A 284 -9.55 -23.26 3.16
C ILE A 284 -8.87 -23.30 1.79
N GLU A 285 -7.91 -24.21 1.62
CA GLU A 285 -7.33 -24.44 0.30
C GLU A 285 -8.42 -24.94 -0.63
N ALA A 286 -8.51 -24.34 -1.82
CA ALA A 286 -9.40 -24.80 -2.85
C ALA A 286 -8.95 -26.21 -3.26
N SER A 287 -9.83 -27.20 -3.08
CA SER A 287 -9.62 -28.57 -3.53
C SER A 287 -9.66 -28.67 -5.06
#